data_70c2abd674f63f6ab7d44d7e991ad460
#
_entry.id   70c2abd674f63f6ab7d44d7e991ad460
#
_cell.length_a   1.000
_cell.length_b   1.000
_cell.length_c   1.000
_cell.angle_alpha   90.00
_cell.angle_beta   90.00
_cell.angle_gamma   90.00
#
_symmetry.space_group_name_H-M   'P 1'
#
loop_
_entity.id
_entity.type
_entity.pdbx_description
1 polymer ?
#
loop_
_entity_poly.entity_id
_entity_poly.type
_entity_poly.pdbx_seq_one_letter_code
_entity_poly.pdbx_strand_id
1 'polypeptide(L)'
;DGKQKISLGRGLVRSDVNVIMFDEPLTVIDPHLKWILRSKLKELHQKINRTMIYVTHDQTEALTFADQVVVMHEAEIVQIGTPVELFEKPRHTFVGHFIGSPGMNILPCKIDNGAISINGNKIETKIDIKDKSFSKTEVGIRPEFIEFNERGLPVKILKVSNTGRHKIIDTESESGKIKVIAKSSDNIPTGSAFLNFKKDYTYVYGDNWIIE
;
A
#
# COMPACT_ATOMS: atom_id res chain seq x y z
N ASP A 1 -24.12 17.23 -4.95
CA ASP A 1 -24.41 15.84 -5.32
C ASP A 1 -25.07 15.73 -6.72
N GLY A 2 -26.19 16.44 -7.01
CA GLY A 2 -26.87 16.39 -8.32
C GLY A 2 -26.02 16.92 -9.48
N LYS A 3 -25.31 18.03 -9.29
CA LYS A 3 -24.45 18.64 -10.33
C LYS A 3 -23.32 17.68 -10.76
N GLN A 4 -22.74 16.96 -9.82
CA GLN A 4 -21.65 16.02 -10.11
C GLN A 4 -22.14 14.79 -10.90
N LYS A 5 -23.32 14.26 -10.55
CA LYS A 5 -23.99 13.17 -11.32
C LYS A 5 -24.29 13.59 -12.76
N ILE A 6 -24.76 14.83 -12.95
CA ILE A 6 -25.03 15.40 -14.28
C ILE A 6 -23.72 15.55 -15.07
N SER A 7 -22.65 16.06 -14.44
CA SER A 7 -21.33 16.21 -15.08
C SER A 7 -20.77 14.85 -15.52
N LEU A 8 -20.86 13.84 -14.65
CA LEU A 8 -20.47 12.46 -14.93
C LEU A 8 -21.25 11.90 -16.13
N GLY A 9 -22.58 12.06 -16.12
CA GLY A 9 -23.45 11.63 -17.22
C GLY A 9 -23.12 12.29 -18.55
N ARG A 10 -22.80 13.58 -18.56
CA ARG A 10 -22.41 14.33 -19.78
C ARG A 10 -21.15 13.77 -20.44
N GLY A 11 -20.14 13.37 -19.66
CA GLY A 11 -18.93 12.76 -20.18
C GLY A 11 -19.19 11.41 -20.84
N LEU A 12 -20.11 10.62 -20.26
CA LEU A 12 -20.41 9.26 -20.70
C LEU A 12 -21.29 9.18 -21.97
N VAL A 13 -22.12 10.20 -22.22
CA VAL A 13 -23.06 10.23 -23.37
C VAL A 13 -22.34 10.54 -24.70
N ARG A 14 -21.14 11.08 -24.66
CA ARG A 14 -20.40 11.42 -25.89
C ARG A 14 -19.89 10.17 -26.61
N SER A 15 -20.44 9.97 -27.81
CA SER A 15 -20.04 8.82 -28.68
C SER A 15 -18.90 9.15 -29.64
N ASP A 16 -18.48 10.42 -29.72
CA ASP A 16 -17.50 10.96 -30.67
C ASP A 16 -16.08 11.08 -30.10
N VAL A 17 -15.84 10.59 -28.87
CA VAL A 17 -14.55 10.68 -28.18
C VAL A 17 -13.86 9.32 -28.02
N ASN A 18 -12.55 9.29 -28.12
CA ASN A 18 -11.73 8.08 -27.91
C ASN A 18 -11.29 7.88 -26.46
N VAL A 19 -11.20 8.97 -25.70
CA VAL A 19 -10.77 8.98 -24.29
C VAL A 19 -11.76 9.78 -23.45
N ILE A 20 -12.13 9.24 -22.31
CA ILE A 20 -12.94 9.93 -21.31
C ILE A 20 -12.06 10.15 -20.08
N MET A 21 -12.02 11.40 -19.61
CA MET A 21 -11.23 11.77 -18.42
C MET A 21 -12.16 12.21 -17.28
N PHE A 22 -11.93 11.67 -16.11
CA PHE A 22 -12.60 12.03 -14.88
C PHE A 22 -11.58 12.58 -13.88
N ASP A 23 -11.84 13.76 -13.37
CA ASP A 23 -11.04 14.39 -12.33
C ASP A 23 -11.86 14.40 -11.04
N GLU A 24 -11.48 13.56 -10.09
CA GLU A 24 -12.12 13.38 -8.78
C GLU A 24 -13.67 13.30 -8.82
N PRO A 25 -14.25 12.47 -9.69
CA PRO A 25 -15.68 12.55 -9.99
C PRO A 25 -16.60 12.12 -8.83
N LEU A 26 -16.06 11.47 -7.81
CA LEU A 26 -16.85 10.95 -6.69
C LEU A 26 -16.54 11.62 -5.34
N THR A 27 -15.71 12.66 -5.30
CA THR A 27 -15.20 13.24 -4.04
C THR A 27 -16.31 13.74 -3.10
N VAL A 28 -17.37 14.36 -3.64
CA VAL A 28 -18.49 14.95 -2.84
C VAL A 28 -19.69 14.01 -2.72
N ILE A 29 -19.55 12.75 -3.13
CA ILE A 29 -20.64 11.79 -3.13
C ILE A 29 -20.64 10.98 -1.83
N ASP A 30 -21.84 10.68 -1.32
CA ASP A 30 -22.05 9.83 -0.17
C ASP A 30 -21.34 8.46 -0.34
N PRO A 31 -20.62 7.94 0.66
CA PRO A 31 -19.87 6.69 0.58
C PRO A 31 -20.69 5.49 0.09
N HIS A 32 -21.96 5.39 0.47
CA HIS A 32 -22.83 4.32 0.01
C HIS A 32 -23.13 4.42 -1.49
N LEU A 33 -23.35 5.63 -2.00
CA LEU A 33 -23.54 5.89 -3.42
C LEU A 33 -22.26 5.76 -4.24
N LYS A 34 -21.10 6.05 -3.66
CA LYS A 34 -19.80 5.85 -4.32
C LYS A 34 -19.65 4.42 -4.83
N TRP A 35 -19.99 3.42 -4.01
CA TRP A 35 -19.87 2.02 -4.39
C TRP A 35 -20.77 1.68 -5.59
N ILE A 36 -22.04 2.12 -5.58
CA ILE A 36 -22.98 1.90 -6.67
C ILE A 36 -22.49 2.55 -7.97
N LEU A 37 -22.03 3.81 -7.88
CA LEU A 37 -21.56 4.55 -9.04
C LEU A 37 -20.29 3.94 -9.65
N ARG A 38 -19.34 3.49 -8.81
CA ARG A 38 -18.16 2.76 -9.29
C ARG A 38 -18.52 1.51 -10.06
N SER A 39 -19.43 0.70 -9.53
CA SER A 39 -19.89 -0.51 -10.21
C SER A 39 -20.54 -0.17 -11.56
N LYS A 40 -21.34 0.89 -11.62
CA LYS A 40 -21.98 1.33 -12.87
C LYS A 40 -20.97 1.89 -13.88
N LEU A 41 -19.96 2.63 -13.43
CA LEU A 41 -18.88 3.10 -14.31
C LEU A 41 -18.09 1.94 -14.89
N LYS A 42 -17.81 0.89 -14.11
CA LYS A 42 -17.12 -0.32 -14.58
C LYS A 42 -17.95 -1.08 -15.62
N GLU A 43 -19.25 -1.26 -15.38
CA GLU A 43 -20.17 -1.85 -16.36
C GLU A 43 -20.21 -1.05 -17.68
N LEU A 44 -20.23 0.28 -17.58
CA LEU A 44 -20.24 1.17 -18.74
C LEU A 44 -18.92 1.09 -19.51
N HIS A 45 -17.80 1.08 -18.80
CA HIS A 45 -16.48 0.92 -19.42
C HIS A 45 -16.40 -0.36 -20.27
N GLN A 46 -16.86 -1.49 -19.73
CA GLN A 46 -16.91 -2.77 -20.45
C GLN A 46 -17.80 -2.73 -21.69
N LYS A 47 -18.91 -1.96 -21.66
CA LYS A 47 -19.84 -1.81 -22.81
C LYS A 47 -19.31 -0.86 -23.88
N ILE A 48 -18.68 0.24 -23.47
CA ILE A 48 -18.25 1.31 -24.38
C ILE A 48 -16.90 0.97 -25.02
N ASN A 49 -16.08 0.14 -24.36
CA ASN A 49 -14.72 -0.28 -24.78
C ASN A 49 -13.83 0.90 -25.21
N ARG A 50 -13.77 1.94 -24.37
CA ARG A 50 -12.97 3.15 -24.59
C ARG A 50 -12.00 3.36 -23.45
N THR A 51 -10.90 4.02 -23.73
CA THR A 51 -9.94 4.39 -22.66
C THR A 51 -10.58 5.38 -21.71
N MET A 52 -10.55 5.05 -20.42
CA MET A 52 -10.97 5.95 -19.34
C MET A 52 -9.77 6.28 -18.46
N ILE A 53 -9.53 7.57 -18.24
CA ILE A 53 -8.55 8.08 -17.30
C ILE A 53 -9.31 8.61 -16.10
N TYR A 54 -9.03 8.06 -14.93
CA TYR A 54 -9.71 8.39 -13.68
C TYR A 54 -8.70 8.92 -12.67
N VAL A 55 -8.75 10.21 -12.37
CA VAL A 55 -7.89 10.85 -11.37
C VAL A 55 -8.60 10.83 -10.02
N THR A 56 -7.94 10.33 -9.00
CA THR A 56 -8.45 10.28 -7.63
C THR A 56 -7.31 10.24 -6.61
N HIS A 57 -7.55 10.77 -5.42
CA HIS A 57 -6.70 10.58 -4.25
C HIS A 57 -7.19 9.43 -3.35
N ASP A 58 -8.32 8.81 -3.65
CA ASP A 58 -8.86 7.66 -2.92
C ASP A 58 -8.27 6.36 -3.46
N GLN A 59 -7.32 5.79 -2.70
CA GLN A 59 -6.69 4.51 -3.06
C GLN A 59 -7.70 3.38 -3.26
N THR A 60 -8.81 3.37 -2.50
CA THR A 60 -9.85 2.34 -2.63
C THR A 60 -10.51 2.43 -4.00
N GLU A 61 -10.74 3.65 -4.50
CA GLU A 61 -11.25 3.85 -5.86
C GLU A 61 -10.26 3.30 -6.89
N ALA A 62 -8.99 3.73 -6.83
CA ALA A 62 -7.97 3.30 -7.77
C ALA A 62 -7.80 1.77 -7.79
N LEU A 63 -7.67 1.14 -6.63
CA LEU A 63 -7.40 -0.30 -6.52
C LEU A 63 -8.57 -1.22 -6.88
N THR A 64 -9.82 -0.73 -6.78
CA THR A 64 -11.01 -1.55 -7.07
C THR A 64 -11.57 -1.36 -8.46
N PHE A 65 -11.25 -0.25 -9.11
CA PHE A 65 -11.86 0.17 -10.35
C PHE A 65 -10.92 0.02 -11.57
N ALA A 66 -9.65 0.36 -11.43
CA ALA A 66 -8.71 0.46 -12.53
C ALA A 66 -8.12 -0.89 -12.97
N ASP A 67 -7.83 -1.03 -14.25
CA ASP A 67 -7.03 -2.13 -14.81
C ASP A 67 -5.54 -1.85 -14.58
N GLN A 68 -5.13 -0.58 -14.72
CA GLN A 68 -3.82 -0.08 -14.38
C GLN A 68 -3.91 1.19 -13.55
N VAL A 69 -3.02 1.34 -12.60
CA VAL A 69 -2.90 2.50 -11.73
C VAL A 69 -1.57 3.17 -11.96
N VAL A 70 -1.60 4.48 -12.17
CA VAL A 70 -0.42 5.35 -12.23
C VAL A 70 -0.31 6.08 -10.90
N VAL A 71 0.74 5.81 -10.13
CA VAL A 71 1.01 6.52 -8.87
C VAL A 71 1.96 7.66 -9.15
N MET A 72 1.52 8.87 -8.78
CA MET A 72 2.30 10.11 -8.91
C MET A 72 2.70 10.62 -7.52
N HIS A 73 3.94 11.07 -7.41
CA HIS A 73 4.49 11.69 -6.19
C HIS A 73 5.47 12.80 -6.59
N GLU A 74 5.37 13.97 -5.99
CA GLU A 74 6.23 15.14 -6.28
C GLU A 74 6.34 15.47 -7.78
N ALA A 75 5.20 15.43 -8.48
CA ALA A 75 5.07 15.66 -9.93
C ALA A 75 5.76 14.61 -10.82
N GLU A 76 6.23 13.49 -10.26
CA GLU A 76 6.83 12.38 -11.00
C GLU A 76 5.95 11.14 -10.95
N ILE A 77 6.04 10.29 -11.98
CA ILE A 77 5.42 8.97 -11.98
C ILE A 77 6.39 8.01 -11.28
N VAL A 78 6.00 7.55 -10.09
CA VAL A 78 6.85 6.64 -9.30
C VAL A 78 6.57 5.16 -9.56
N GLN A 79 5.37 4.80 -9.99
CA GLN A 79 5.06 3.43 -10.42
C GLN A 79 3.81 3.38 -11.29
N ILE A 80 3.83 2.51 -12.29
CA ILE A 80 2.67 2.09 -13.08
C ILE A 80 2.54 0.59 -12.93
N GLY A 81 1.33 0.10 -12.68
CA GLY A 81 1.07 -1.34 -12.55
C GLY A 81 -0.39 -1.65 -12.24
N THR A 82 -0.70 -2.92 -12.21
CA THR A 82 -1.99 -3.41 -11.73
C THR A 82 -2.14 -3.14 -10.22
N PRO A 83 -3.36 -3.10 -9.70
CA PRO A 83 -3.60 -2.99 -8.24
C PRO A 83 -2.80 -4.01 -7.43
N VAL A 84 -2.70 -5.25 -7.90
CA VAL A 84 -1.96 -6.33 -7.24
C VAL A 84 -0.46 -6.02 -7.20
N GLU A 85 0.13 -5.62 -8.33
CA GLU A 85 1.56 -5.28 -8.40
C GLU A 85 1.93 -4.11 -7.48
N LEU A 86 1.08 -3.07 -7.41
CA LEU A 86 1.31 -1.93 -6.51
C LEU A 86 1.22 -2.34 -5.04
N PHE A 87 0.35 -3.29 -4.71
CA PHE A 87 0.23 -3.80 -3.35
C PHE A 87 1.36 -4.75 -3.00
N GLU A 88 1.63 -5.76 -3.84
CA GLU A 88 2.61 -6.81 -3.54
C GLU A 88 4.06 -6.37 -3.76
N LYS A 89 4.34 -5.55 -4.78
CA LYS A 89 5.69 -5.13 -5.17
C LYS A 89 5.80 -3.60 -5.32
N PRO A 90 5.65 -2.82 -4.26
CA PRO A 90 5.85 -1.38 -4.35
C PRO A 90 7.32 -1.06 -4.67
N ARG A 91 7.55 -0.37 -5.79
CA ARG A 91 8.89 -0.01 -6.25
C ARG A 91 9.48 1.22 -5.55
N HIS A 92 8.63 2.01 -4.91
CA HIS A 92 9.01 3.21 -4.18
C HIS A 92 8.38 3.19 -2.79
N THR A 93 9.08 3.69 -1.77
CA THR A 93 8.59 3.72 -0.39
C THR A 93 7.25 4.45 -0.26
N PHE A 94 7.07 5.54 -1.03
CA PHE A 94 5.79 6.25 -1.08
C PHE A 94 4.65 5.33 -1.53
N VAL A 95 4.84 4.53 -2.58
CA VAL A 95 3.82 3.58 -3.06
C VAL A 95 3.45 2.58 -1.98
N GLY A 96 4.46 2.00 -1.32
CA GLY A 96 4.25 1.08 -0.21
C GLY A 96 3.45 1.70 0.94
N HIS A 97 3.78 2.94 1.31
CA HIS A 97 3.10 3.66 2.39
C HIS A 97 1.70 4.11 1.99
N PHE A 98 1.53 4.63 0.77
CA PHE A 98 0.26 5.16 0.27
C PHE A 98 -0.75 4.07 -0.05
N ILE A 99 -0.33 2.96 -0.63
CA ILE A 99 -1.19 1.83 -1.01
C ILE A 99 -1.35 0.87 0.16
N GLY A 100 -2.57 0.71 0.65
CA GLY A 100 -2.92 -0.16 1.78
C GLY A 100 -3.42 0.61 3.01
N SER A 101 -4.24 -0.03 3.82
CA SER A 101 -4.77 0.56 5.05
C SER A 101 -4.80 -0.48 6.18
N PRO A 102 -3.80 -0.45 7.05
CA PRO A 102 -2.64 0.45 7.11
C PRO A 102 -1.67 0.30 5.94
N GLY A 103 -0.89 1.35 5.66
CA GLY A 103 0.20 1.30 4.69
C GLY A 103 1.36 0.41 5.14
N MET A 104 2.31 0.19 4.25
CA MET A 104 3.53 -0.58 4.50
C MET A 104 4.37 0.07 5.61
N ASN A 105 4.90 -0.73 6.53
CA ASN A 105 5.92 -0.27 7.47
C ASN A 105 7.22 -0.02 6.71
N ILE A 106 7.82 1.15 6.92
CA ILE A 106 9.12 1.53 6.38
C ILE A 106 10.03 1.82 7.56
N LEU A 107 11.11 1.05 7.69
CA LEU A 107 12.01 1.10 8.83
C LEU A 107 13.45 1.30 8.37
N PRO A 108 14.21 2.20 9.00
CA PRO A 108 15.63 2.36 8.69
C PRO A 108 16.38 1.06 8.98
N CYS A 109 17.27 0.67 8.08
CA CYS A 109 18.09 -0.52 8.22
C CYS A 109 19.56 -0.24 7.90
N LYS A 110 20.42 -1.16 8.29
CA LYS A 110 21.83 -1.19 7.88
C LYS A 110 22.07 -2.40 7.01
N ILE A 111 22.87 -2.20 5.97
CA ILE A 111 23.35 -3.26 5.09
C ILE A 111 24.85 -3.41 5.35
N ASP A 112 25.26 -4.61 5.77
CA ASP A 112 26.65 -4.94 6.02
C ASP A 112 26.96 -6.31 5.42
N ASN A 113 27.91 -6.34 4.46
CA ASN A 113 28.30 -7.55 3.72
C ASN A 113 27.09 -8.36 3.18
N GLY A 114 26.07 -7.66 2.66
CA GLY A 114 24.84 -8.26 2.16
C GLY A 114 23.83 -8.65 3.23
N ALA A 115 24.18 -8.59 4.50
CA ALA A 115 23.26 -8.83 5.61
C ALA A 115 22.50 -7.56 5.99
N ILE A 116 21.19 -7.69 6.18
CA ILE A 116 20.32 -6.58 6.54
C ILE A 116 19.99 -6.68 8.01
N SER A 117 20.07 -5.56 8.71
CA SER A 117 19.76 -5.49 10.14
C SER A 117 18.97 -4.22 10.51
N ILE A 118 18.06 -4.35 11.45
CA ILE A 118 17.35 -3.26 12.10
C ILE A 118 17.76 -3.29 13.57
N ASN A 119 18.45 -2.24 14.06
CA ASN A 119 18.96 -2.16 15.44
C ASN A 119 19.75 -3.41 15.87
N GLY A 120 20.61 -3.93 14.98
CA GLY A 120 21.41 -5.13 15.24
C GLY A 120 20.64 -6.46 15.10
N ASN A 121 19.34 -6.45 14.91
CA ASN A 121 18.56 -7.65 14.66
C ASN A 121 18.56 -7.97 13.16
N LYS A 122 19.03 -9.16 12.80
CA LYS A 122 19.09 -9.62 11.40
C LYS A 122 17.68 -9.75 10.83
N ILE A 123 17.48 -9.21 9.64
CA ILE A 123 16.24 -9.33 8.86
C ILE A 123 16.52 -10.17 7.62
N GLU A 124 15.70 -11.19 7.42
CA GLU A 124 15.81 -12.04 6.23
C GLU A 124 15.08 -11.43 5.05
N THR A 125 15.75 -11.41 3.89
CA THR A 125 15.19 -10.93 2.62
C THR A 125 15.58 -11.87 1.49
N LYS A 126 14.90 -11.75 0.34
CA LYS A 126 15.26 -12.51 -0.86
C LYS A 126 16.47 -11.95 -1.60
N ILE A 127 16.85 -10.73 -1.31
CA ILE A 127 17.85 -9.99 -2.08
C ILE A 127 19.22 -10.15 -1.45
N ASP A 128 20.20 -10.50 -2.26
CA ASP A 128 21.63 -10.46 -1.93
C ASP A 128 22.18 -9.13 -2.44
N ILE A 129 22.32 -8.16 -1.52
CA ILE A 129 22.76 -6.82 -1.87
C ILE A 129 24.27 -6.80 -1.93
N LYS A 130 24.80 -6.69 -3.16
CA LYS A 130 26.24 -6.55 -3.41
C LYS A 130 26.57 -5.11 -3.77
N ASP A 131 27.53 -4.52 -3.06
CA ASP A 131 28.35 -3.34 -3.42
C ASP A 131 27.64 -2.08 -3.96
N LYS A 132 26.45 -1.76 -3.44
CA LYS A 132 25.82 -0.45 -3.71
C LYS A 132 25.84 0.40 -2.43
N SER A 133 26.35 1.62 -2.52
CA SER A 133 26.23 2.62 -1.46
C SER A 133 24.98 3.46 -1.70
N PHE A 134 24.17 3.62 -0.68
CA PHE A 134 22.99 4.47 -0.67
C PHE A 134 23.11 5.49 0.45
N SER A 135 22.52 6.67 0.26
CA SER A 135 22.46 7.70 1.31
C SER A 135 21.54 7.29 2.43
N LYS A 136 20.48 6.55 2.10
CA LYS A 136 19.46 6.05 3.01
C LYS A 136 19.08 4.62 2.64
N THR A 137 19.01 3.75 3.63
CA THR A 137 18.55 2.37 3.43
C THR A 137 17.42 2.03 4.36
N GLU A 138 16.37 1.40 3.83
CA GLU A 138 15.15 1.07 4.54
C GLU A 138 14.66 -0.33 4.19
N VAL A 139 14.01 -0.96 5.15
CA VAL A 139 13.21 -2.19 4.94
C VAL A 139 11.75 -1.81 4.89
N GLY A 140 11.06 -2.30 3.87
CA GLY A 140 9.61 -2.20 3.74
C GLY A 140 8.94 -3.55 3.91
N ILE A 141 7.92 -3.60 4.75
CA ILE A 141 7.08 -4.78 4.95
C ILE A 141 5.64 -4.39 5.27
N ARG A 142 4.69 -5.07 4.65
CA ARG A 142 3.29 -4.84 4.96
C ARG A 142 2.89 -5.46 6.28
N PRO A 143 1.96 -4.83 7.03
CA PRO A 143 1.48 -5.31 8.33
C PRO A 143 0.99 -6.76 8.33
N GLU A 144 0.45 -7.23 7.20
CA GLU A 144 -0.09 -8.58 6.99
C GLU A 144 1.00 -9.67 6.94
N PHE A 145 2.24 -9.27 6.67
CA PHE A 145 3.37 -10.20 6.51
C PHE A 145 4.33 -10.17 7.70
N ILE A 146 3.88 -9.62 8.81
CA ILE A 146 4.58 -9.61 10.10
C ILE A 146 3.89 -10.57 11.05
N GLU A 147 4.66 -11.41 11.73
CA GLU A 147 4.15 -12.38 12.69
C GLU A 147 4.83 -12.19 14.05
N PHE A 148 4.09 -12.45 15.15
CA PHE A 148 4.69 -12.57 16.46
C PHE A 148 5.43 -13.90 16.58
N ASN A 149 6.62 -13.88 17.19
CA ASN A 149 7.46 -15.07 17.32
C ASN A 149 8.21 -15.02 18.67
N GLU A 150 8.93 -16.11 18.98
CA GLU A 150 9.81 -16.19 20.16
C GLU A 150 11.13 -15.42 19.98
N ARG A 151 11.53 -15.15 18.74
CA ARG A 151 12.76 -14.44 18.37
C ARG A 151 12.49 -13.50 17.18
N GLY A 152 13.30 -12.44 17.07
CA GLY A 152 13.19 -11.46 15.99
C GLY A 152 13.43 -10.04 16.46
N LEU A 153 12.78 -9.08 15.82
CA LEU A 153 12.86 -7.67 16.18
C LEU A 153 12.07 -7.42 17.48
N PRO A 154 12.72 -6.99 18.58
CA PRO A 154 12.02 -6.73 19.83
C PRO A 154 11.14 -5.49 19.72
N VAL A 155 9.91 -5.60 20.22
CA VAL A 155 8.92 -4.52 20.22
C VAL A 155 8.12 -4.49 21.52
N LYS A 156 7.59 -3.32 21.83
CA LYS A 156 6.57 -3.11 22.86
C LYS A 156 5.20 -2.98 22.18
N ILE A 157 4.21 -3.69 22.67
CA ILE A 157 2.82 -3.57 22.19
C ILE A 157 2.20 -2.35 22.86
N LEU A 158 1.71 -1.42 22.03
CA LEU A 158 1.11 -0.17 22.51
C LEU A 158 -0.42 -0.27 22.55
N LYS A 159 -1.02 -0.87 21.49
CA LYS A 159 -2.47 -0.92 21.35
C LYS A 159 -2.88 -2.10 20.46
N VAL A 160 -3.99 -2.71 20.81
CA VAL A 160 -4.68 -3.72 19.98
C VAL A 160 -6.08 -3.21 19.65
N SER A 161 -6.37 -3.06 18.36
CA SER A 161 -7.67 -2.63 17.86
C SER A 161 -8.31 -3.76 17.07
N ASN A 162 -9.46 -4.24 17.50
CA ASN A 162 -10.21 -5.28 16.80
C ASN A 162 -11.24 -4.63 15.85
N THR A 163 -11.10 -4.89 14.55
CA THR A 163 -11.99 -4.36 13.51
C THR A 163 -13.12 -5.34 13.12
N GLY A 164 -13.21 -6.47 13.83
CA GLY A 164 -14.13 -7.56 13.51
C GLY A 164 -13.54 -8.57 12.51
N ARG A 165 -12.92 -8.12 11.44
CA ARG A 165 -12.24 -8.97 10.45
C ARG A 165 -10.86 -9.42 10.90
N HIS A 166 -10.10 -8.49 11.46
CA HIS A 166 -8.71 -8.66 11.89
C HIS A 166 -8.41 -7.73 13.07
N LYS A 167 -7.30 -7.96 13.71
CA LYS A 167 -6.74 -7.08 14.73
C LYS A 167 -5.63 -6.23 14.10
N ILE A 168 -5.64 -4.93 14.34
CA ILE A 168 -4.54 -4.02 14.05
C ILE A 168 -3.80 -3.78 15.34
N ILE A 169 -2.51 -4.13 15.38
CA ILE A 169 -1.66 -4.00 16.55
C ILE A 169 -0.63 -2.89 16.27
N ASP A 170 -0.67 -1.85 17.06
CA ASP A 170 0.36 -0.82 17.09
C ASP A 170 1.46 -1.28 18.03
N THR A 171 2.67 -1.39 17.51
CA THR A 171 3.87 -1.74 18.29
C THR A 171 4.93 -0.67 18.12
N GLU A 172 5.93 -0.66 18.97
CA GLU A 172 7.06 0.27 18.93
C GLU A 172 8.37 -0.49 19.15
N SER A 173 9.30 -0.26 18.25
CA SER A 173 10.70 -0.66 18.36
C SER A 173 11.60 0.56 18.56
N GLU A 174 12.88 0.37 18.80
CA GLU A 174 13.85 1.47 18.80
C GLU A 174 13.94 2.20 17.43
N SER A 175 13.59 1.54 16.32
CA SER A 175 13.56 2.12 14.97
C SER A 175 12.25 2.82 14.63
N GLY A 176 11.27 2.82 15.51
CA GLY A 176 9.99 3.48 15.34
C GLY A 176 8.78 2.55 15.47
N LYS A 177 7.64 3.09 15.10
CA LYS A 177 6.34 2.38 15.21
C LYS A 177 6.17 1.38 14.07
N ILE A 178 5.63 0.21 14.42
CA ILE A 178 5.35 -0.88 13.49
C ILE A 178 3.90 -1.31 13.68
N LYS A 179 3.17 -1.40 12.59
CA LYS A 179 1.81 -1.95 12.59
C LYS A 179 1.83 -3.41 12.15
N VAL A 180 1.07 -4.23 12.86
CA VAL A 180 0.90 -5.66 12.54
C VAL A 180 -0.58 -5.93 12.36
N ILE A 181 -0.92 -6.75 11.36
CA ILE A 181 -2.28 -7.28 11.17
C ILE A 181 -2.27 -8.75 11.54
N ALA A 182 -3.14 -9.12 12.46
CA ALA A 182 -3.35 -10.50 12.89
C ALA A 182 -4.82 -10.90 12.70
N LYS A 183 -5.11 -12.18 12.62
CA LYS A 183 -6.49 -12.68 12.55
C LYS A 183 -7.25 -12.32 13.84
N SER A 184 -8.55 -12.11 13.74
CA SER A 184 -9.39 -11.83 14.93
C SER A 184 -9.31 -12.92 16.00
N SER A 185 -9.06 -14.18 15.59
CA SER A 185 -8.90 -15.34 16.46
C SER A 185 -7.55 -15.42 17.17
N ASP A 186 -6.51 -14.73 16.66
CA ASP A 186 -5.16 -14.90 17.16
C ASP A 186 -5.01 -14.29 18.57
N ASN A 187 -4.30 -14.99 19.44
CA ASN A 187 -3.90 -14.45 20.73
C ASN A 187 -2.71 -13.51 20.54
N ILE A 188 -2.88 -12.27 20.97
CA ILE A 188 -1.84 -11.26 20.86
C ILE A 188 -1.08 -11.22 22.19
N PRO A 189 0.27 -11.27 22.18
CA PRO A 189 1.08 -11.10 23.39
C PRO A 189 0.77 -9.77 24.08
N THR A 190 1.03 -9.66 25.36
CA THR A 190 0.92 -8.43 26.13
C THR A 190 2.29 -7.91 26.55
N GLY A 191 2.49 -6.61 26.51
CA GLY A 191 3.75 -5.98 26.91
C GLY A 191 4.83 -6.05 25.82
N SER A 192 5.86 -6.87 26.01
CA SER A 192 6.96 -7.03 25.05
C SER A 192 6.77 -8.28 24.19
N ALA A 193 7.17 -8.19 22.94
CA ALA A 193 7.09 -9.29 21.99
C ALA A 193 8.23 -9.21 20.97
N PHE A 194 8.36 -10.22 20.12
CA PHE A 194 9.27 -10.20 18.99
C PHE A 194 8.49 -10.32 17.68
N LEU A 195 8.92 -9.58 16.68
CA LEU A 195 8.35 -9.62 15.34
C LEU A 195 9.28 -10.35 14.39
N ASN A 196 8.71 -11.22 13.59
CA ASN A 196 9.36 -11.87 12.47
C ASN A 196 8.75 -11.37 11.16
N PHE A 197 9.60 -11.05 10.20
CA PHE A 197 9.22 -10.54 8.89
C PHE A 197 9.26 -11.67 7.89
N LYS A 198 8.17 -11.88 7.15
CA LYS A 198 8.15 -12.91 6.09
C LYS A 198 9.11 -12.52 4.98
N LYS A 199 10.16 -13.32 4.81
CA LYS A 199 11.26 -13.10 3.87
C LYS A 199 10.78 -12.74 2.46
N ASP A 200 9.74 -13.41 1.98
CA ASP A 200 9.22 -13.27 0.62
C ASP A 200 8.55 -11.92 0.35
N TYR A 201 8.14 -11.22 1.40
CA TYR A 201 7.41 -9.95 1.37
C TYR A 201 8.19 -8.82 2.06
N THR A 202 9.47 -9.04 2.34
CA THR A 202 10.37 -8.05 2.94
C THR A 202 11.24 -7.45 1.83
N TYR A 203 11.04 -6.19 1.56
CA TYR A 203 11.73 -5.45 0.51
C TYR A 203 12.76 -4.49 1.10
N VAL A 204 13.81 -4.23 0.35
CA VAL A 204 14.87 -3.29 0.74
C VAL A 204 14.87 -2.11 -0.23
N TYR A 205 14.99 -0.93 0.31
CA TYR A 205 14.98 0.31 -0.44
C TYR A 205 16.28 1.07 -0.20
N GLY A 206 16.85 1.60 -1.29
CA GLY A 206 17.94 2.55 -1.29
C GLY A 206 17.43 3.87 -1.86
N ASP A 207 17.58 4.96 -1.10
CA ASP A 207 17.13 6.31 -1.51
C ASP A 207 15.69 6.32 -2.02
N ASN A 208 14.79 5.64 -1.29
CA ASN A 208 13.36 5.42 -1.51
C ASN A 208 12.98 4.41 -2.62
N TRP A 209 13.93 3.93 -3.43
CA TRP A 209 13.66 2.97 -4.51
C TRP A 209 14.01 1.55 -4.10
N ILE A 210 13.22 0.59 -4.59
CA ILE A 210 13.48 -0.84 -4.32
C ILE A 210 14.85 -1.24 -4.87
N ILE A 211 15.60 -2.00 -4.07
CA ILE A 211 16.85 -2.63 -4.52
C ILE A 211 16.47 -4.01 -5.06
N GLU A 212 16.76 -4.26 -6.32
CA GLU A 212 16.56 -5.54 -7.02
C GLU A 212 17.88 -6.25 -7.28
#